data_2b04c4036aec0942fa44eb84c7c880e9
#
_entry.id   2b04c4036aec0942fa44eb84c7c880e9
#
_cell.length_a   1.000
_cell.length_b   1.000
_cell.length_c   1.000
_cell.angle_alpha   90.00
_cell.angle_beta   90.00
_cell.angle_gamma   90.00
#
_symmetry.space_group_name_H-M   'P 1'
#
loop_
_entity.id
_entity.type
_entity.pdbx_description
1 polymer ?
#
loop_
_entity_poly.entity_id
_entity_poly.type
_entity_poly.pdbx_seq_one_letter_code
_entity_poly.pdbx_strand_id
1 'polypeptide(L)'
;SLQMEQVRAFLEANFDRPVLSHELEQVADMDRYRLIRHFRTRFGTTPYRYLIMRRLQQARALITLGQPLAGIAAETGFSDQSHFNRHFRQAFGLTPGRWSELAAPHRH
;
A
#
# COMPACT_ATOMS: atom_id res chain seq x y z
N SER A 1 4.10 11.61 -17.66
CA SER A 1 3.72 10.90 -18.86
C SER A 1 2.42 10.15 -18.65
N LEU A 2 1.68 9.96 -19.73
CA LEU A 2 0.40 9.23 -19.68
C LEU A 2 0.60 7.80 -19.18
N GLN A 3 1.68 7.15 -19.62
CA GLN A 3 1.97 5.77 -19.22
C GLN A 3 2.19 5.64 -17.72
N MET A 4 2.90 6.57 -17.10
CA MET A 4 3.14 6.54 -15.66
C MET A 4 1.87 6.85 -14.88
N GLU A 5 1.03 7.74 -15.37
CA GLU A 5 -0.29 7.97 -14.78
C GLU A 5 -1.17 6.72 -14.86
N GLN A 6 -1.08 5.97 -15.94
CA GLN A 6 -1.82 4.71 -16.09
C GLN A 6 -1.32 3.66 -15.10
N VAL A 7 0.01 3.57 -14.88
CA VAL A 7 0.57 2.66 -13.89
C VAL A 7 0.08 3.03 -12.49
N ARG A 8 0.13 4.31 -12.14
CA ARG A 8 -0.36 4.77 -10.83
C ARG A 8 -1.83 4.43 -10.64
N ALA A 9 -2.65 4.70 -11.66
CA ALA A 9 -4.08 4.40 -11.60
C ALA A 9 -4.32 2.90 -11.43
N PHE A 10 -3.51 2.07 -12.09
CA PHE A 10 -3.61 0.62 -11.95
C PHE A 10 -3.29 0.18 -10.53
N LEU A 11 -2.24 0.74 -9.94
CA LEU A 11 -1.89 0.44 -8.55
C LEU A 11 -3.00 0.87 -7.59
N GLU A 12 -3.58 2.04 -7.80
CA GLU A 12 -4.70 2.54 -6.99
C GLU A 12 -5.92 1.62 -7.07
N ALA A 13 -6.18 1.07 -8.24
CA ALA A 13 -7.35 0.21 -8.44
C ALA A 13 -7.13 -1.22 -7.94
N ASN A 14 -5.88 -1.65 -7.74
CA ASN A 14 -5.56 -3.06 -7.48
C ASN A 14 -4.66 -3.28 -6.27
N PHE A 15 -4.48 -2.30 -5.39
CA PHE A 15 -3.52 -2.41 -4.29
C PHE A 15 -3.87 -3.54 -3.31
N ASP A 16 -5.13 -3.94 -3.22
CA ASP A 16 -5.63 -4.91 -2.25
C ASP A 16 -5.45 -6.36 -2.70
N ARG A 17 -4.69 -6.59 -3.75
CA ARG A 17 -4.35 -7.93 -4.24
C ARG A 17 -2.88 -7.96 -4.66
N PRO A 18 -2.29 -9.16 -4.89
CA PRO A 18 -0.95 -9.22 -5.46
C PRO A 18 -0.92 -8.54 -6.83
N VAL A 19 0.11 -7.71 -7.05
CA VAL A 19 0.35 -7.06 -8.33
C VAL A 19 1.71 -7.53 -8.83
N LEU A 20 1.72 -8.19 -9.98
CA LEU A 20 2.94 -8.78 -10.53
C LEU A 20 3.61 -7.80 -11.49
N SER A 21 4.93 -7.89 -11.57
CA SER A 21 5.72 -6.99 -12.44
C SER A 21 5.25 -7.00 -13.88
N HIS A 22 4.89 -8.18 -14.42
CA HIS A 22 4.46 -8.26 -15.81
C HIS A 22 3.14 -7.51 -16.07
N GLU A 23 2.27 -7.40 -15.05
CA GLU A 23 1.04 -6.61 -15.20
C GLU A 23 1.38 -5.14 -15.41
N LEU A 24 2.34 -4.63 -14.66
CA LEU A 24 2.77 -3.23 -14.79
C LEU A 24 3.46 -3.00 -16.13
N GLU A 25 4.27 -3.95 -16.57
CA GLU A 25 4.93 -3.87 -17.87
C GLU A 25 3.91 -3.80 -19.01
N GLN A 26 2.83 -4.56 -18.90
CA GLN A 26 1.76 -4.52 -19.91
C GLN A 26 1.03 -3.16 -19.89
N VAL A 27 0.74 -2.65 -18.69
CA VAL A 27 0.06 -1.34 -18.58
C VAL A 27 0.93 -0.24 -19.17
N ALA A 28 2.22 -0.25 -18.90
CA ALA A 28 3.14 0.79 -19.33
C ALA A 28 3.69 0.58 -20.74
N ASP A 29 3.56 -0.62 -21.28
CA ASP A 29 4.15 -1.01 -22.56
C ASP A 29 5.66 -0.75 -22.57
N MET A 30 6.35 -1.17 -21.51
CA MET A 30 7.79 -1.07 -21.38
C MET A 30 8.30 -2.11 -20.38
N ASP A 31 9.61 -2.40 -20.44
CA ASP A 31 10.21 -3.33 -19.50
C ASP A 31 10.26 -2.72 -18.09
N ARG A 32 10.39 -3.59 -17.07
CA ARG A 32 10.30 -3.14 -15.69
C ARG A 32 11.41 -2.18 -15.28
N TYR A 33 12.60 -2.27 -15.88
CA TYR A 33 13.71 -1.38 -15.53
C TYR A 33 13.42 0.05 -15.95
N ARG A 34 12.92 0.23 -17.16
CA ARG A 34 12.48 1.53 -17.66
C ARG A 34 11.30 2.05 -16.88
N LEU A 35 10.34 1.16 -16.59
CA LEU A 35 9.15 1.51 -15.83
C LEU A 35 9.53 2.04 -14.45
N ILE A 36 10.38 1.32 -13.72
CA ILE A 36 10.80 1.74 -12.37
C ILE A 36 11.49 3.11 -12.44
N ARG A 37 12.39 3.30 -13.40
CA ARG A 37 13.10 4.56 -13.54
C ARG A 37 12.17 5.72 -13.85
N HIS A 38 11.26 5.53 -14.81
CA HIS A 38 10.28 6.56 -15.17
C HIS A 38 9.29 6.85 -14.04
N PHE A 39 8.86 5.82 -13.34
CA PHE A 39 7.94 6.00 -12.22
C PHE A 39 8.61 6.81 -11.10
N ARG A 40 9.87 6.49 -10.77
CA ARG A 40 10.61 7.25 -9.75
C ARG A 40 10.80 8.71 -10.15
N THR A 41 11.09 8.96 -11.42
CA THR A 41 11.24 10.34 -11.92
C THR A 41 9.93 11.11 -11.79
N ARG A 42 8.81 10.46 -12.09
CA ARG A 42 7.49 11.11 -12.08
C ARG A 42 6.91 11.27 -10.66
N PHE A 43 7.08 10.26 -9.80
CA PHE A 43 6.40 10.22 -8.50
C PHE A 43 7.33 10.21 -7.29
N GLY A 44 8.64 10.16 -7.49
CA GLY A 44 9.60 10.21 -6.39
C GLY A 44 9.78 8.90 -5.63
N THR A 45 9.12 7.82 -6.04
CA THR A 45 9.19 6.53 -5.39
C THR A 45 9.03 5.43 -6.44
N THR A 46 9.33 4.17 -6.04
CA THR A 46 9.15 3.02 -6.94
C THR A 46 7.69 2.57 -6.94
N PRO A 47 7.25 1.82 -7.96
CA PRO A 47 5.90 1.25 -7.95
C PRO A 47 5.63 0.37 -6.73
N TYR A 48 6.61 -0.46 -6.31
CA TYR A 48 6.45 -1.33 -5.14
C TYR A 48 6.24 -0.50 -3.87
N ARG A 49 7.05 0.53 -3.65
CA ARG A 49 6.93 1.37 -2.45
C ARG A 49 5.62 2.17 -2.48
N TYR A 50 5.19 2.59 -3.64
CA TYR A 50 3.89 3.24 -3.81
C TYR A 50 2.76 2.29 -3.39
N LEU A 51 2.84 1.04 -3.87
CA LEU A 51 1.86 0.01 -3.55
C LEU A 51 1.77 -0.24 -2.04
N ILE A 52 2.94 -0.43 -1.40
CA ILE A 52 3.00 -0.67 0.06
C ILE A 52 2.39 0.53 0.81
N MET A 53 2.76 1.74 0.42
CA MET A 53 2.25 2.94 1.10
C MET A 53 0.73 3.07 0.93
N ARG A 54 0.21 2.75 -0.25
CA ARG A 54 -1.24 2.81 -0.48
C ARG A 54 -1.98 1.80 0.39
N ARG A 55 -1.44 0.59 0.52
CA ARG A 55 -1.99 -0.44 1.42
C ARG A 55 -1.99 0.03 2.87
N LEU A 56 -0.88 0.63 3.30
CA LEU A 56 -0.76 1.12 4.67
C LEU A 56 -1.74 2.27 4.96
N GLN A 57 -1.92 3.17 4.02
CA GLN A 57 -2.89 4.27 4.16
C GLN A 57 -4.31 3.73 4.33
N GLN A 58 -4.67 2.73 3.54
CA GLN A 58 -6.00 2.11 3.65
C GLN A 58 -6.15 1.39 4.99
N ALA A 59 -5.11 0.63 5.40
CA ALA A 59 -5.14 -0.06 6.68
C ALA A 59 -5.31 0.93 7.84
N ARG A 60 -4.55 2.01 7.84
CA ARG A 60 -4.65 3.03 8.87
C ARG A 60 -6.05 3.64 8.94
N ALA A 61 -6.64 3.90 7.78
CA ALA A 61 -8.01 4.42 7.72
C ALA A 61 -9.02 3.45 8.33
N LEU A 62 -8.90 2.16 8.00
CA LEU A 62 -9.80 1.14 8.53
C LEU A 62 -9.66 1.00 10.05
N ILE A 63 -8.42 1.02 10.56
CA ILE A 63 -8.16 0.94 11.99
C ILE A 63 -8.75 2.16 12.70
N THR A 64 -8.55 3.35 12.14
CA THR A 64 -9.08 4.60 12.71
C THR A 64 -10.61 4.58 12.77
N LEU A 65 -11.24 3.94 11.79
CA LEU A 65 -12.70 3.80 11.75
C LEU A 65 -13.23 2.73 12.71
N GLY A 66 -12.35 2.03 13.42
CA GLY A 66 -12.77 1.04 14.40
C GLY A 66 -12.91 -0.37 13.86
N GLN A 67 -12.44 -0.65 12.67
CA GLN A 67 -12.44 -2.01 12.13
C GLN A 67 -11.53 -2.91 12.96
N PRO A 68 -11.91 -4.19 13.18
CA PRO A 68 -11.04 -5.11 13.92
C PRO A 68 -9.70 -5.29 13.23
N LEU A 69 -8.62 -5.41 14.03
CA LEU A 69 -7.29 -5.63 13.48
C LEU A 69 -7.17 -6.93 12.70
N ALA A 70 -7.89 -7.97 13.17
CA ALA A 70 -7.89 -9.25 12.50
C ALA A 70 -8.43 -9.09 11.08
N GLY A 71 -7.67 -9.56 10.10
CA GLY A 71 -8.09 -9.51 8.70
C GLY A 71 -7.66 -8.25 7.94
N ILE A 72 -7.27 -7.17 8.62
CA ILE A 72 -6.91 -5.92 7.92
C ILE A 72 -5.70 -6.12 7.02
N ALA A 73 -4.69 -6.88 7.45
CA ALA A 73 -3.51 -7.15 6.62
C ALA A 73 -3.92 -7.77 5.28
N ALA A 74 -4.70 -8.84 5.33
CA ALA A 74 -5.16 -9.55 4.13
C ALA A 74 -6.07 -8.66 3.28
N GLU A 75 -6.99 -7.96 3.92
CA GLU A 75 -7.96 -7.09 3.25
C GLU A 75 -7.28 -5.97 2.46
N THR A 76 -6.13 -5.51 2.95
CA THR A 76 -5.39 -4.43 2.30
C THR A 76 -4.26 -4.92 1.40
N GLY A 77 -4.16 -6.24 1.17
CA GLY A 77 -3.26 -6.78 0.16
C GLY A 77 -1.93 -7.32 0.68
N PHE A 78 -1.72 -7.32 2.00
CA PHE A 78 -0.48 -7.90 2.58
C PHE A 78 -0.60 -9.41 2.65
N SER A 79 0.51 -10.11 2.35
CA SER A 79 0.53 -11.56 2.33
C SER A 79 0.53 -12.18 3.73
N ASP A 80 1.06 -11.46 4.73
CA ASP A 80 1.07 -11.96 6.11
C ASP A 80 1.08 -10.81 7.11
N GLN A 81 0.75 -11.16 8.36
CA GLN A 81 0.60 -10.20 9.45
C GLN A 81 1.94 -9.59 9.86
N SER A 82 3.02 -10.39 9.86
CA SER A 82 4.34 -9.90 10.26
C SER A 82 4.86 -8.84 9.31
N HIS A 83 4.67 -9.06 8.02
CA HIS A 83 5.06 -8.12 6.98
C HIS A 83 4.28 -6.81 7.13
N PHE A 84 2.99 -6.91 7.34
CA PHE A 84 2.12 -5.76 7.58
C PHE A 84 2.56 -4.97 8.81
N ASN A 85 2.75 -5.64 9.94
CA ASN A 85 3.14 -4.99 11.19
C ASN A 85 4.45 -4.23 11.04
N ARG A 86 5.44 -4.84 10.39
CA ARG A 86 6.75 -4.23 10.20
C ARG A 86 6.64 -2.97 9.34
N HIS A 87 5.96 -3.06 8.22
CA HIS A 87 5.79 -1.90 7.34
C HIS A 87 4.97 -0.79 7.98
N PHE A 88 3.92 -1.16 8.70
CA PHE A 88 3.07 -0.17 9.38
C PHE A 88 3.89 0.61 10.42
N ARG A 89 4.64 -0.10 11.24
CA ARG A 89 5.46 0.54 12.27
C ARG A 89 6.55 1.43 11.67
N GLN A 90 7.19 0.98 10.59
CA GLN A 90 8.20 1.79 9.91
C GLN A 90 7.59 3.07 9.33
N ALA A 91 6.39 3.00 8.79
CA ALA A 91 5.77 4.15 8.16
C ALA A 91 5.18 5.13 9.17
N PHE A 92 4.56 4.64 10.23
CA PHE A 92 3.77 5.48 11.14
C PHE A 92 4.34 5.57 12.56
N GLY A 93 5.40 4.85 12.86
CA GLY A 93 6.07 4.91 14.16
C GLY A 93 5.42 4.10 15.27
N LEU A 94 4.24 3.54 15.04
CA LEU A 94 3.51 2.73 16.01
C LEU A 94 3.05 1.45 15.35
N THR A 95 2.86 0.40 16.17
CA THR A 95 2.24 -0.83 15.68
C THR A 95 0.76 -0.59 15.36
N PRO A 96 0.16 -1.44 14.51
CA PRO A 96 -1.29 -1.33 14.27
C PRO A 96 -2.12 -1.41 15.56
N GLY A 97 -1.72 -2.29 16.49
CA GLY A 97 -2.44 -2.43 17.77
C GLY A 97 -2.38 -1.16 18.59
N ARG A 98 -1.20 -0.54 18.68
CA ARG A 98 -1.05 0.70 19.42
C ARG A 98 -1.82 1.84 18.77
N TRP A 99 -1.79 1.91 17.44
CA TRP A 99 -2.57 2.90 16.72
C TRP A 99 -4.06 2.74 17.01
N SER A 100 -4.55 1.49 17.01
CA SER A 100 -5.95 1.19 17.30
C SER A 100 -6.34 1.68 18.69
N GLU A 101 -5.49 1.44 19.70
CA GLU A 101 -5.77 1.90 21.08
C GLU A 101 -5.89 3.41 21.15
N LEU A 102 -4.98 4.13 20.48
CA LEU A 102 -4.96 5.59 20.53
C LEU A 102 -6.08 6.22 19.71
N ALA A 103 -6.51 5.57 18.64
CA ALA A 103 -7.57 6.06 17.77
C ALA A 103 -8.97 5.70 18.28
N ALA A 104 -9.07 4.74 19.20
CA ALA A 104 -10.37 4.30 19.71
C ALA A 104 -11.08 5.45 20.41
N PRO A 105 -12.37 5.64 20.16
CA PRO A 105 -13.13 6.61 20.93
C PRO A 105 -13.21 6.16 22.40
N HIS A 106 -13.31 7.13 23.30
CA HIS A 106 -13.45 6.84 24.71
C HIS A 106 -14.73 6.06 24.93
N ARG A 107 -14.62 4.88 25.52
CA ARG A 107 -15.75 4.04 25.87
C ARG A 107 -15.89 4.02 27.38
N HIS A 108 -17.02 4.39 27.82
CA HIS A 108 -17.35 4.36 29.24
C HIS A 108 -18.57 3.50 29.48
#